data_efc3ee76b48e782d06891604e51ce596
#
_entry.id   efc3ee76b48e782d06891604e51ce596
#
_cell.length_a   1.000
_cell.length_b   1.000
_cell.length_c   1.000
_cell.angle_alpha   90.00
_cell.angle_beta   90.00
_cell.angle_gamma   90.00
#
_symmetry.space_group_name_H-M   'P 1'
#
loop_
_entity.id
_entity.type
_entity.pdbx_description
1 polymer ?
#
loop_
_entity_poly.entity_id
_entity_poly.type
_entity_poly.pdbx_seq_one_letter_code
_entity_poly.pdbx_strand_id
1 'polypeptide(L)'
;MLEKLTASTVGVAKATLLGTMLALLATIVVFVAVGPARRVPQGSSPVLPQEADAGLQGFSFTQSKGGLVDWKIQARLAQLFEADATAMLHDNVQVTLMGADGVTMTVTGDEGSINTASKDFVISKRSGNLALILNGGFTIYTPRIRWDNQALRMWTDEPVRITGPRLEVTGQGMDAFPASREMRVRRNVRVGIH
;
A
#
# COMPACT_ATOMS: atom_id res chain seq x y z
N MET A 1 -51.61 42.64 -36.69
CA MET A 1 -52.35 41.56 -36.00
C MET A 1 -51.46 40.31 -35.78
N LEU A 2 -50.19 40.42 -36.05
CA LEU A 2 -49.16 39.29 -35.92
C LEU A 2 -48.27 39.36 -34.68
N GLU A 3 -48.23 40.46 -33.93
CA GLU A 3 -47.39 40.63 -32.78
C GLU A 3 -47.91 40.01 -31.46
N LYS A 4 -49.20 39.72 -31.36
CA LYS A 4 -49.79 39.11 -30.15
C LYS A 4 -49.66 37.60 -30.04
N LEU A 5 -49.28 36.91 -31.12
CA LEU A 5 -49.14 35.45 -31.14
C LEU A 5 -47.76 34.95 -30.67
N THR A 6 -46.74 35.79 -30.77
CA THR A 6 -45.38 35.39 -30.36
C THR A 6 -45.12 35.50 -28.85
N ALA A 7 -45.81 36.39 -28.15
CA ALA A 7 -45.65 36.57 -26.69
C ALA A 7 -46.26 35.44 -25.87
N SER A 8 -47.34 34.78 -26.39
CA SER A 8 -48.00 33.68 -25.70
C SER A 8 -47.21 32.38 -25.75
N THR A 9 -46.56 32.09 -26.85
CA THR A 9 -45.78 30.84 -27.04
C THR A 9 -44.49 30.84 -26.21
N VAL A 10 -43.83 31.99 -26.01
CA VAL A 10 -42.62 32.12 -25.18
C VAL A 10 -42.94 31.95 -23.68
N GLY A 11 -44.13 32.42 -23.24
CA GLY A 11 -44.58 32.24 -21.87
C GLY A 11 -44.88 30.78 -21.52
N VAL A 12 -45.53 30.06 -22.41
CA VAL A 12 -45.85 28.63 -22.24
C VAL A 12 -44.55 27.79 -22.25
N ALA A 13 -43.62 28.10 -23.17
CA ALA A 13 -42.31 27.39 -23.23
C ALA A 13 -41.47 27.58 -21.97
N LYS A 14 -41.46 28.79 -21.39
CA LYS A 14 -40.77 29.06 -20.11
C LYS A 14 -41.42 28.35 -18.93
N ALA A 15 -42.77 28.28 -18.89
CA ALA A 15 -43.47 27.61 -17.81
C ALA A 15 -43.27 26.07 -17.86
N THR A 16 -43.26 25.48 -19.06
CA THR A 16 -42.99 24.04 -19.24
C THR A 16 -41.56 23.70 -18.89
N LEU A 17 -40.56 24.52 -19.24
CA LEU A 17 -39.15 24.31 -18.91
C LEU A 17 -38.89 24.41 -17.40
N LEU A 18 -39.55 25.35 -16.72
CA LEU A 18 -39.47 25.49 -15.27
C LEU A 18 -40.11 24.28 -14.54
N GLY A 19 -41.25 23.82 -15.04
CA GLY A 19 -41.97 22.66 -14.51
C GLY A 19 -41.17 21.35 -14.64
N THR A 20 -40.52 21.12 -15.79
CA THR A 20 -39.68 19.93 -16.02
C THR A 20 -38.41 19.96 -15.13
N MET A 21 -37.81 21.13 -14.95
CA MET A 21 -36.64 21.28 -14.07
C MET A 21 -36.98 21.03 -12.59
N LEU A 22 -38.15 21.48 -12.14
CA LEU A 22 -38.63 21.26 -10.78
C LEU A 22 -38.99 19.79 -10.52
N ALA A 23 -39.60 19.13 -11.52
CA ALA A 23 -39.90 17.70 -11.46
C ALA A 23 -38.61 16.83 -11.41
N LEU A 24 -37.58 17.22 -12.16
CA LEU A 24 -36.26 16.53 -12.17
C LEU A 24 -35.54 16.70 -10.83
N LEU A 25 -35.61 17.88 -10.24
CA LEU A 25 -35.05 18.15 -8.91
C LEU A 25 -35.78 17.36 -7.81
N ALA A 26 -37.12 17.27 -7.89
CA ALA A 26 -37.90 16.46 -6.96
C ALA A 26 -37.60 14.97 -7.07
N THR A 27 -37.38 14.45 -8.30
CA THR A 27 -36.97 13.04 -8.51
C THR A 27 -35.59 12.74 -7.94
N ILE A 28 -34.62 13.66 -8.05
CA ILE A 28 -33.31 13.51 -7.48
C ILE A 28 -33.37 13.50 -5.94
N VAL A 29 -34.16 14.41 -5.36
CA VAL A 29 -34.32 14.46 -3.89
C VAL A 29 -34.98 13.19 -3.37
N VAL A 30 -36.02 12.68 -4.05
CA VAL A 30 -36.66 11.41 -3.69
C VAL A 30 -35.67 10.23 -3.85
N PHE A 31 -34.87 10.21 -4.93
CA PHE A 31 -33.87 9.15 -5.14
C PHE A 31 -32.78 9.15 -4.08
N VAL A 32 -32.35 10.33 -3.61
CA VAL A 32 -31.38 10.45 -2.52
C VAL A 32 -32.01 10.09 -1.17
N ALA A 33 -33.28 10.45 -0.94
CA ALA A 33 -33.96 10.19 0.33
C ALA A 33 -34.48 8.75 0.48
N VAL A 34 -34.85 8.10 -0.63
CA VAL A 34 -35.42 6.75 -0.66
C VAL A 34 -34.46 5.72 -1.25
N GLY A 35 -33.30 6.17 -1.76
CA GLY A 35 -32.27 5.28 -2.28
C GLY A 35 -31.99 4.19 -1.25
N PRO A 36 -31.89 2.90 -1.69
CA PRO A 36 -31.61 1.82 -0.75
C PRO A 36 -30.32 2.17 -0.02
N ALA A 37 -30.42 2.40 1.28
CA ALA A 37 -29.26 2.50 2.14
C ALA A 37 -28.44 1.24 1.84
N ARG A 38 -27.38 1.37 1.04
CA ARG A 38 -26.36 0.33 0.92
C ARG A 38 -25.92 0.08 2.34
N ARG A 39 -26.48 -0.94 2.95
CA ARG A 39 -25.90 -1.52 4.17
C ARG A 39 -24.53 -1.97 3.72
N VAL A 40 -23.54 -1.10 3.93
CA VAL A 40 -22.16 -1.52 3.98
C VAL A 40 -22.18 -2.65 5.01
N PRO A 41 -21.76 -3.88 4.66
CA PRO A 41 -21.62 -4.91 5.66
C PRO A 41 -20.77 -4.28 6.77
N GLN A 42 -21.31 -4.18 7.97
CA GLN A 42 -20.53 -3.91 9.17
C GLN A 42 -19.65 -5.15 9.38
N GLY A 43 -18.61 -5.27 8.54
CA GLY A 43 -17.44 -6.03 8.91
C GLY A 43 -16.98 -5.39 10.22
N SER A 44 -16.83 -6.21 11.26
CA SER A 44 -16.32 -5.84 12.57
C SER A 44 -15.22 -4.79 12.37
N SER A 45 -15.50 -3.55 12.81
CA SER A 45 -14.50 -2.49 12.78
C SER A 45 -13.25 -3.04 13.47
N PRO A 46 -12.08 -2.99 12.89
CA PRO A 46 -10.87 -3.39 13.59
C PRO A 46 -10.85 -2.61 14.91
N VAL A 47 -10.64 -3.33 16.02
CA VAL A 47 -10.49 -2.70 17.32
C VAL A 47 -9.23 -1.84 17.24
N LEU A 48 -9.42 -0.54 17.09
CA LEU A 48 -8.33 0.42 17.06
C LEU A 48 -7.74 0.52 18.47
N PRO A 49 -6.42 0.52 18.65
CA PRO A 49 -5.80 1.03 19.84
C PRO A 49 -6.26 2.47 20.06
N GLN A 50 -6.37 2.88 21.32
CA GLN A 50 -6.96 4.16 21.72
C GLN A 50 -6.24 5.41 21.15
N GLU A 51 -5.11 5.23 20.46
CA GLU A 51 -4.21 6.28 19.93
C GLU A 51 -4.16 6.32 18.38
N ALA A 52 -4.79 5.38 17.66
CA ALA A 52 -4.75 5.39 16.19
C ALA A 52 -5.83 6.31 15.62
N ASP A 53 -5.43 7.19 14.67
CA ASP A 53 -6.35 8.14 14.02
C ASP A 53 -7.31 7.44 13.05
N ALA A 54 -6.87 6.39 12.39
CA ALA A 54 -7.70 5.60 11.48
C ALA A 54 -7.26 4.13 11.36
N GLY A 55 -8.23 3.23 11.15
CA GLY A 55 -8.02 1.83 10.80
C GLY A 55 -8.47 1.55 9.37
N LEU A 56 -7.63 0.87 8.60
CA LEU A 56 -7.87 0.55 7.19
C LEU A 56 -7.84 -0.97 6.98
N GLN A 57 -8.75 -1.45 6.14
CA GLN A 57 -8.69 -2.80 5.58
C GLN A 57 -8.21 -2.72 4.12
N GLY A 58 -7.32 -3.63 3.72
CA GLY A 58 -6.80 -3.65 2.36
C GLY A 58 -5.83 -2.50 2.08
N PHE A 59 -4.89 -2.23 2.99
CA PHE A 59 -3.87 -1.19 2.82
C PHE A 59 -2.96 -1.47 1.63
N SER A 60 -2.68 -0.43 0.84
CA SER A 60 -1.70 -0.47 -0.24
C SER A 60 -1.01 0.88 -0.37
N PHE A 61 0.30 0.86 -0.32
CA PHE A 61 1.16 2.03 -0.54
C PHE A 61 2.13 1.72 -1.68
N THR A 62 2.27 2.65 -2.63
CA THR A 62 3.12 2.48 -3.81
C THR A 62 4.06 3.67 -3.93
N GLN A 63 5.34 3.42 -4.02
CA GLN A 63 6.35 4.41 -4.37
C GLN A 63 6.67 4.29 -5.85
N SER A 64 6.64 5.43 -6.55
CA SER A 64 6.97 5.53 -7.97
C SER A 64 7.98 6.64 -8.22
N LYS A 65 8.83 6.44 -9.21
CA LYS A 65 9.80 7.42 -9.68
C LYS A 65 9.79 7.43 -11.22
N GLY A 66 9.64 8.62 -11.80
CA GLY A 66 9.59 8.73 -13.26
C GLY A 66 8.43 7.96 -13.92
N GLY A 67 7.31 7.74 -13.22
CA GLY A 67 6.17 6.97 -13.72
C GLY A 67 6.29 5.45 -13.59
N LEU A 68 7.44 4.95 -13.14
CA LEU A 68 7.64 3.52 -12.87
C LEU A 68 7.51 3.25 -11.37
N VAL A 69 6.95 2.10 -11.03
CA VAL A 69 6.84 1.64 -9.63
C VAL A 69 8.20 1.15 -9.17
N ASP A 70 8.75 1.78 -8.12
CA ASP A 70 9.99 1.34 -7.49
C ASP A 70 9.72 0.21 -6.50
N TRP A 71 8.69 0.38 -5.65
CA TRP A 71 8.25 -0.66 -4.73
C TRP A 71 6.79 -0.45 -4.31
N LYS A 72 6.18 -1.52 -3.84
CA LYS A 72 4.82 -1.56 -3.34
C LYS A 72 4.77 -2.33 -2.03
N ILE A 73 4.03 -1.81 -1.05
CA ILE A 73 3.73 -2.48 0.20
C ILE A 73 2.21 -2.67 0.33
N GLN A 74 1.79 -3.84 0.78
CA GLN A 74 0.39 -4.20 0.99
C GLN A 74 0.24 -4.89 2.34
N ALA A 75 -0.92 -4.69 2.98
CA ALA A 75 -1.27 -5.38 4.21
C ALA A 75 -2.79 -5.58 4.28
N ARG A 76 -3.23 -6.57 5.03
CA ARG A 76 -4.66 -6.79 5.23
C ARG A 76 -5.26 -5.73 6.15
N LEU A 77 -4.53 -5.31 7.16
CA LEU A 77 -4.93 -4.29 8.13
C LEU A 77 -3.83 -3.25 8.28
N ALA A 78 -4.22 -2.00 8.45
CA ALA A 78 -3.32 -0.91 8.83
C ALA A 78 -3.97 0.02 9.84
N GLN A 79 -3.14 0.61 10.70
CA GLN A 79 -3.49 1.64 11.66
C GLN A 79 -2.66 2.87 11.34
N LEU A 80 -3.31 4.00 11.12
CA LEU A 80 -2.66 5.26 10.77
C LEU A 80 -2.49 6.12 12.01
N PHE A 81 -1.32 6.75 12.10
CA PHE A 81 -0.93 7.72 13.11
C PHE A 81 -0.45 8.96 12.37
N GLU A 82 -1.36 9.94 12.21
CA GLU A 82 -1.10 11.12 11.38
C GLU A 82 0.01 12.00 11.97
N ALA A 83 0.05 12.17 13.28
CA ALA A 83 1.06 12.97 13.97
C ALA A 83 2.50 12.48 13.67
N ASP A 84 2.69 11.17 13.54
CA ASP A 84 3.98 10.54 13.28
C ASP A 84 4.20 10.21 11.79
N ALA A 85 3.23 10.54 10.94
CA ALA A 85 3.19 10.12 9.54
C ALA A 85 3.47 8.62 9.37
N THR A 86 2.94 7.77 10.27
CA THR A 86 3.24 6.35 10.34
C THR A 86 1.99 5.50 10.12
N ALA A 87 2.14 4.44 9.35
CA ALA A 87 1.17 3.36 9.27
C ALA A 87 1.76 2.08 9.87
N MET A 88 1.10 1.53 10.89
CA MET A 88 1.39 0.20 11.43
C MET A 88 0.61 -0.84 10.63
N LEU A 89 1.30 -1.86 10.16
CA LEU A 89 0.78 -2.85 9.23
C LEU A 89 0.66 -4.20 9.92
N HIS A 90 -0.46 -4.87 9.70
CA HIS A 90 -0.74 -6.17 10.30
C HIS A 90 -1.33 -7.13 9.27
N ASP A 91 -1.03 -8.39 9.46
CA ASP A 91 -1.54 -9.52 8.71
C ASP A 91 -1.22 -9.49 7.21
N ASN A 92 -0.40 -10.43 6.79
CA ASN A 92 0.03 -10.62 5.41
C ASN A 92 0.65 -9.34 4.80
N VAL A 93 1.63 -8.79 5.51
CA VAL A 93 2.38 -7.62 5.03
C VAL A 93 3.32 -8.08 3.92
N GLN A 94 3.06 -7.65 2.70
CA GLN A 94 3.85 -7.99 1.52
C GLN A 94 4.52 -6.76 0.95
N VAL A 95 5.84 -6.87 0.70
CA VAL A 95 6.61 -5.86 -0.04
C VAL A 95 7.12 -6.46 -1.33
N THR A 96 6.95 -5.73 -2.42
CA THR A 96 7.49 -6.08 -3.73
C THR A 96 8.37 -4.93 -4.20
N LEU A 97 9.65 -5.20 -4.44
CA LEU A 97 10.56 -4.28 -5.12
C LEU A 97 10.56 -4.57 -6.61
N MET A 98 10.52 -3.50 -7.39
CA MET A 98 10.60 -3.52 -8.84
C MET A 98 11.97 -3.04 -9.29
N GLY A 99 12.50 -3.65 -10.33
CA GLY A 99 13.68 -3.17 -11.06
C GLY A 99 13.33 -2.90 -12.51
N ALA A 100 14.33 -2.53 -13.30
CA ALA A 100 14.14 -2.29 -14.73
C ALA A 100 13.58 -3.51 -15.49
N ASP A 101 13.90 -4.71 -15.01
CA ASP A 101 13.53 -5.99 -15.63
C ASP A 101 12.32 -6.66 -14.96
N GLY A 102 11.53 -5.90 -14.18
CA GLY A 102 10.35 -6.39 -13.44
C GLY A 102 10.60 -6.61 -11.95
N VAL A 103 9.90 -7.58 -11.33
CA VAL A 103 10.02 -7.86 -9.89
C VAL A 103 11.44 -8.32 -9.55
N THR A 104 12.12 -7.56 -8.68
CA THR A 104 13.48 -7.88 -8.23
C THR A 104 13.46 -8.68 -6.94
N MET A 105 12.51 -8.40 -6.04
CA MET A 105 12.40 -9.06 -4.75
C MET A 105 10.97 -9.01 -4.22
N THR A 106 10.58 -10.08 -3.52
CA THR A 106 9.35 -10.14 -2.74
C THR A 106 9.65 -10.60 -1.33
N VAL A 107 9.01 -9.98 -0.34
CA VAL A 107 9.05 -10.41 1.06
C VAL A 107 7.66 -10.38 1.66
N THR A 108 7.34 -11.37 2.50
CA THR A 108 6.08 -11.44 3.24
C THR A 108 6.36 -11.60 4.72
N GLY A 109 5.76 -10.70 5.51
CA GLY A 109 5.81 -10.70 6.97
C GLY A 109 4.42 -10.74 7.60
N ASP A 110 4.41 -10.76 8.93
CA ASP A 110 3.18 -10.71 9.73
C ASP A 110 2.86 -9.30 10.18
N GLU A 111 3.91 -8.48 10.39
CA GLU A 111 3.84 -7.12 10.87
C GLU A 111 4.81 -6.21 10.13
N GLY A 112 4.51 -4.93 10.14
CA GLY A 112 5.39 -3.91 9.59
C GLY A 112 4.99 -2.51 10.02
N SER A 113 5.82 -1.56 9.67
CA SER A 113 5.50 -0.15 9.75
C SER A 113 6.09 0.58 8.56
N ILE A 114 5.41 1.61 8.12
CA ILE A 114 5.92 2.53 7.10
C ILE A 114 5.75 3.96 7.58
N ASN A 115 6.82 4.76 7.47
CA ASN A 115 6.70 6.20 7.57
C ASN A 115 6.33 6.75 6.18
N THR A 116 5.14 7.34 6.07
CA THR A 116 4.58 7.79 4.78
C THR A 116 5.26 9.05 4.25
N ALA A 117 5.97 9.81 5.11
CA ALA A 117 6.73 10.99 4.72
C ALA A 117 8.13 10.62 4.20
N SER A 118 8.95 9.90 5.01
CA SER A 118 10.30 9.46 4.61
C SER A 118 10.27 8.28 3.65
N LYS A 119 9.20 7.47 3.69
CA LYS A 119 9.01 6.23 2.93
C LYS A 119 9.93 5.09 3.37
N ASP A 120 10.46 5.22 4.60
CA ASP A 120 11.16 4.13 5.26
C ASP A 120 10.17 3.11 5.78
N PHE A 121 10.55 1.84 5.74
CA PHE A 121 9.69 0.80 6.28
C PHE A 121 10.47 -0.31 6.99
N VAL A 122 9.75 -1.01 7.84
CA VAL A 122 10.22 -2.19 8.56
C VAL A 122 9.21 -3.31 8.34
N ILE A 123 9.68 -4.52 8.08
CA ILE A 123 8.87 -5.74 8.02
C ILE A 123 9.47 -6.78 8.95
N SER A 124 8.61 -7.49 9.66
CA SER A 124 9.03 -8.54 10.60
C SER A 124 8.06 -9.71 10.61
N LYS A 125 8.54 -10.84 11.13
CA LYS A 125 7.72 -11.97 11.53
C LYS A 125 7.56 -11.99 13.05
N ARG A 126 6.39 -12.41 13.53
CA ARG A 126 6.14 -12.66 14.96
C ARG A 126 6.93 -13.86 15.46
N SER A 127 7.13 -14.84 14.60
CA SER A 127 7.90 -16.05 14.89
C SER A 127 8.62 -16.54 13.63
N GLY A 128 9.88 -16.97 13.80
CA GLY A 128 10.71 -17.45 12.70
C GLY A 128 11.31 -16.33 11.86
N ASN A 129 11.55 -16.60 10.58
CA ASN A 129 12.22 -15.70 9.65
C ASN A 129 11.31 -15.29 8.50
N LEU A 130 11.48 -14.07 8.04
CA LEU A 130 11.07 -13.64 6.71
C LEU A 130 11.84 -14.46 5.68
N ALA A 131 11.21 -14.69 4.53
CA ALA A 131 11.89 -15.17 3.34
C ALA A 131 11.83 -14.07 2.28
N LEU A 132 12.97 -13.46 1.97
CA LEU A 132 13.11 -12.49 0.90
C LEU A 132 13.55 -13.25 -0.36
N ILE A 133 12.64 -13.39 -1.30
CA ILE A 133 12.88 -14.11 -2.56
C ILE A 133 13.41 -13.11 -3.58
N LEU A 134 14.63 -13.34 -4.07
CA LEU A 134 15.29 -12.50 -5.07
C LEU A 134 15.28 -13.17 -6.44
N ASN A 135 15.28 -12.36 -7.48
CA ASN A 135 15.60 -12.86 -8.82
C ASN A 135 17.01 -13.48 -8.82
N GLY A 136 17.16 -14.60 -9.54
CA GLY A 136 18.43 -15.33 -9.59
C GLY A 136 18.51 -16.54 -8.65
N GLY A 137 17.39 -16.89 -7.98
CA GLY A 137 17.28 -18.10 -7.17
C GLY A 137 17.91 -17.99 -5.79
N PHE A 138 18.13 -16.78 -5.30
CA PHE A 138 18.58 -16.54 -3.93
C PHE A 138 17.40 -16.24 -3.01
N THR A 139 17.47 -16.74 -1.78
CA THR A 139 16.52 -16.43 -0.71
C THR A 139 17.28 -16.01 0.54
N ILE A 140 16.87 -14.89 1.13
CA ILE A 140 17.43 -14.39 2.38
C ILE A 140 16.44 -14.66 3.50
N TYR A 141 16.92 -15.23 4.59
CA TYR A 141 16.13 -15.48 5.79
C TYR A 141 16.65 -14.61 6.93
N THR A 142 15.75 -13.83 7.56
CA THR A 142 16.04 -12.97 8.73
C THR A 142 14.74 -12.67 9.48
N PRO A 143 14.73 -12.48 10.80
CA PRO A 143 13.50 -12.14 11.53
C PRO A 143 12.88 -10.80 11.14
N ARG A 144 13.71 -9.84 10.73
CA ARG A 144 13.32 -8.46 10.44
C ARG A 144 14.17 -7.86 9.35
N ILE A 145 13.56 -7.02 8.52
CA ILE A 145 14.25 -6.24 7.49
C ILE A 145 13.78 -4.79 7.53
N ARG A 146 14.67 -3.86 7.24
CA ARG A 146 14.42 -2.43 7.17
C ARG A 146 14.80 -1.90 5.80
N TRP A 147 14.04 -0.92 5.33
CA TRP A 147 14.31 -0.13 4.14
C TRP A 147 14.60 1.30 4.53
N ASP A 148 15.68 1.83 4.02
CA ASP A 148 16.08 3.23 4.07
C ASP A 148 15.89 3.81 2.67
N ASN A 149 14.87 4.65 2.51
CA ASN A 149 14.49 5.17 1.20
C ASN A 149 15.48 6.23 0.69
N GLN A 150 16.15 6.96 1.58
CA GLN A 150 17.15 7.94 1.19
C GLN A 150 18.42 7.28 0.69
N ALA A 151 18.88 6.24 1.38
CA ALA A 151 20.06 5.48 1.01
C ALA A 151 19.78 4.41 -0.05
N LEU A 152 18.51 4.16 -0.41
CA LEU A 152 18.06 3.06 -1.28
C LEU A 152 18.64 1.72 -0.84
N ARG A 153 18.64 1.50 0.48
CA ARG A 153 19.30 0.39 1.16
C ARG A 153 18.30 -0.43 1.94
N MET A 154 18.41 -1.73 1.80
CA MET A 154 17.78 -2.69 2.68
C MET A 154 18.80 -3.20 3.69
N TRP A 155 18.42 -3.31 4.96
CA TRP A 155 19.35 -3.72 5.99
C TRP A 155 18.69 -4.40 7.18
N THR A 156 19.49 -5.18 7.91
CA THR A 156 19.13 -5.79 9.18
C THR A 156 20.36 -5.92 10.08
N ASP A 157 20.14 -5.89 11.39
CA ASP A 157 21.16 -6.24 12.41
C ASP A 157 21.00 -7.67 12.91
N GLU A 158 19.92 -8.33 12.53
CA GLU A 158 19.55 -9.66 12.94
C GLU A 158 20.42 -10.75 12.27
N PRO A 159 20.36 -12.01 12.76
CA PRO A 159 20.97 -13.12 12.05
C PRO A 159 20.41 -13.24 10.63
N VAL A 160 21.30 -13.56 9.69
CA VAL A 160 20.93 -13.79 8.29
C VAL A 160 21.40 -15.14 7.81
N ARG A 161 20.58 -15.77 6.98
CA ARG A 161 20.95 -16.95 6.18
C ARG A 161 20.52 -16.68 4.75
N ILE A 162 21.47 -16.79 3.83
CA ILE A 162 21.27 -16.59 2.39
C ILE A 162 21.48 -17.95 1.73
N THR A 163 20.48 -18.44 1.01
CA THR A 163 20.56 -19.65 0.24
C THR A 163 20.47 -19.37 -1.23
N GLY A 164 21.33 -20.01 -2.01
CA GLY A 164 21.33 -19.94 -3.47
C GLY A 164 21.53 -21.34 -4.07
N PRO A 165 21.58 -21.48 -5.39
CA PRO A 165 21.64 -22.79 -6.06
C PRO A 165 22.82 -23.67 -5.66
N ARG A 166 23.96 -23.08 -5.28
CA ARG A 166 25.21 -23.80 -4.90
C ARG A 166 25.92 -23.15 -3.73
N LEU A 167 25.23 -22.26 -3.01
CA LEU A 167 25.87 -21.43 -1.99
C LEU A 167 24.91 -21.25 -0.81
N GLU A 168 25.43 -21.41 0.39
CA GLU A 168 24.79 -20.95 1.62
C GLU A 168 25.73 -20.01 2.37
N VAL A 169 25.22 -18.84 2.78
CA VAL A 169 25.95 -17.88 3.59
C VAL A 169 25.14 -17.63 4.86
N THR A 170 25.78 -17.73 6.01
CA THR A 170 25.20 -17.33 7.30
C THR A 170 26.04 -16.24 7.94
N GLY A 171 25.41 -15.39 8.74
CA GLY A 171 26.11 -14.33 9.46
C GLY A 171 25.20 -13.45 10.30
N GLN A 172 25.74 -12.33 10.73
CA GLN A 172 25.06 -11.36 11.58
C GLN A 172 25.08 -9.98 10.94
N GLY A 173 23.89 -9.44 10.69
CA GLY A 173 23.71 -8.16 10.03
C GLY A 173 24.00 -8.21 8.53
N MET A 174 23.21 -7.48 7.78
CA MET A 174 23.32 -7.41 6.33
C MET A 174 22.97 -6.01 5.83
N ASP A 175 23.64 -5.59 4.78
CA ASP A 175 23.27 -4.46 3.92
C ASP A 175 23.10 -4.97 2.49
N ALA A 176 22.02 -4.56 1.84
CA ALA A 176 21.74 -4.87 0.45
C ALA A 176 21.35 -3.59 -0.29
N PHE A 177 21.89 -3.43 -1.49
CA PHE A 177 21.65 -2.31 -2.39
C PHE A 177 21.04 -2.85 -3.70
N PRO A 178 19.72 -2.92 -3.82
CA PRO A 178 19.07 -3.54 -4.98
C PRO A 178 19.47 -2.90 -6.31
N ALA A 179 19.71 -1.59 -6.34
CA ALA A 179 20.08 -0.86 -7.55
C ALA A 179 21.45 -1.28 -8.10
N SER A 180 22.44 -1.51 -7.23
CA SER A 180 23.79 -1.98 -7.64
C SER A 180 23.92 -3.51 -7.61
N ARG A 181 22.88 -4.23 -7.16
CA ARG A 181 22.90 -5.69 -6.95
C ARG A 181 24.00 -6.15 -5.97
N GLU A 182 24.38 -5.27 -5.06
CA GLU A 182 25.36 -5.57 -4.03
C GLU A 182 24.68 -6.04 -2.74
N MET A 183 25.33 -6.99 -2.06
CA MET A 183 24.94 -7.48 -0.75
C MET A 183 26.18 -7.75 0.10
N ARG A 184 26.14 -7.32 1.37
CA ARG A 184 27.24 -7.47 2.32
C ARG A 184 26.71 -8.03 3.62
N VAL A 185 27.26 -9.16 4.08
CA VAL A 185 27.03 -9.70 5.43
C VAL A 185 28.14 -9.15 6.34
N ARG A 186 27.74 -8.56 7.47
CA ARG A 186 28.68 -7.71 8.24
C ARG A 186 29.60 -8.48 9.18
N ARG A 187 29.09 -9.51 9.87
CA ARG A 187 29.84 -10.20 10.95
C ARG A 187 29.56 -11.69 10.96
N ASN A 188 30.48 -12.47 11.55
CA ASN A 188 30.35 -13.91 11.78
C ASN A 188 30.01 -14.71 10.53
N VAL A 189 30.61 -14.33 9.40
CA VAL A 189 30.29 -14.90 8.09
C VAL A 189 30.83 -16.33 7.98
N ARG A 190 29.95 -17.25 7.58
CA ARG A 190 30.29 -18.62 7.19
C ARG A 190 29.72 -18.88 5.81
N VAL A 191 30.49 -19.53 4.97
CA VAL A 191 30.10 -19.87 3.59
C VAL A 191 30.19 -21.38 3.41
N GLY A 192 29.10 -21.99 2.96
CA GLY A 192 29.00 -23.37 2.53
C GLY A 192 28.79 -23.44 1.02
N ILE A 193 29.46 -24.35 0.36
CA ILE A 193 29.28 -24.62 -1.08
C ILE A 193 28.77 -26.07 -1.22
N HIS A 194 27.73 -26.26 -2.02
CA HIS A 194 27.07 -27.56 -2.27
C HIS A 194 27.29 -28.02 -3.69
#